data_cee51e833cf15bbc6083d23bc14deeb7
#
_entry.id   cee51e833cf15bbc6083d23bc14deeb7
#
_cell.length_a   1.000
_cell.length_b   1.000
_cell.length_c   1.000
_cell.angle_alpha   90.00
_cell.angle_beta   90.00
_cell.angle_gamma   90.00
#
_symmetry.space_group_name_H-M   'P 1'
#
loop_
_entity.id
_entity.type
_entity.pdbx_description
1 polymer ?
#
loop_
_entity_poly.entity_id
_entity_poly.type
_entity_poly.pdbx_seq_one_letter_code
_entity_poly.pdbx_strand_id
1 'polypeptide(L)'
;GQTGYYGHPFLKTPHLDEMAAHGLRLDRFYAGGPVCSPTRATVLTGRTHERTGVMSHGYPLRLQEKTVAQALAEVGYVTSHFGKWHLNGIRGAGIPILPSDERRPDAFGFGHWLSVTNFFDMHPLMGRRGKPAGEFEKKRGDSSEVVVEEALHFLKEQIDKNPDVLTFTVIWFGTPHSPWASLEADSQQFPQLSFQAQRHYGELVAMDRSI
;
A
#
# COMPACT_ATOMS: atom_id res chain seq x y z
N GLY A 1 -9.62 14.30 5.61
CA GLY A 1 -10.05 14.39 6.92
C GLY A 1 -11.02 13.31 7.44
N GLN A 2 -10.74 12.02 7.21
CA GLN A 2 -11.61 10.94 7.74
C GLN A 2 -10.94 10.22 8.92
N THR A 3 -10.20 10.92 9.75
CA THR A 3 -9.55 10.37 10.95
C THR A 3 -10.04 11.07 12.21
N GLY A 4 -9.95 10.40 13.35
CA GLY A 4 -10.40 10.92 14.64
C GLY A 4 -9.70 12.22 15.03
N TYR A 5 -8.39 12.31 14.82
CA TYR A 5 -7.61 13.53 15.13
C TYR A 5 -7.98 14.76 14.27
N TYR A 6 -8.75 14.60 13.20
CA TYR A 6 -9.40 15.70 12.47
C TYR A 6 -10.84 15.95 12.92
N GLY A 7 -11.30 15.30 14.00
CA GLY A 7 -12.64 15.51 14.56
C GLY A 7 -13.76 14.83 13.77
N HIS A 8 -13.48 13.67 13.13
CA HIS A 8 -14.53 12.94 12.42
C HIS A 8 -15.66 12.53 13.38
N PRO A 9 -16.96 12.78 13.06
CA PRO A 9 -18.04 12.61 14.03
C PRO A 9 -18.36 11.15 14.36
N PHE A 10 -18.09 10.22 13.47
CA PHE A 10 -18.47 8.80 13.63
C PHE A 10 -17.27 7.86 13.65
N LEU A 11 -16.33 8.06 12.74
CA LEU A 11 -15.17 7.18 12.60
C LEU A 11 -14.17 7.41 13.72
N LYS A 12 -13.77 6.33 14.38
CA LYS A 12 -12.70 6.31 15.37
C LYS A 12 -11.48 5.66 14.72
N THR A 13 -10.33 6.29 14.88
CA THR A 13 -9.05 5.82 14.37
C THR A 13 -7.98 5.91 15.45
N PRO A 14 -8.11 5.08 16.53
CA PRO A 14 -7.26 5.22 17.71
C PRO A 14 -5.77 5.07 17.41
N HIS A 15 -5.36 4.20 16.50
CA HIS A 15 -3.95 4.00 16.18
C HIS A 15 -3.39 5.18 15.37
N LEU A 16 -4.11 5.68 14.37
CA LEU A 16 -3.72 6.90 13.65
C LEU A 16 -3.76 8.14 14.54
N ASP A 17 -4.70 8.20 15.48
CA ASP A 17 -4.80 9.28 16.45
C ASP A 17 -3.59 9.27 17.42
N GLU A 18 -3.16 8.09 17.85
CA GLU A 18 -1.95 7.89 18.66
C GLU A 18 -0.69 8.30 17.90
N MET A 19 -0.54 7.86 16.64
CA MET A 19 0.55 8.30 15.76
C MET A 19 0.58 9.82 15.63
N ALA A 20 -0.57 10.47 15.45
CA ALA A 20 -0.66 11.91 15.32
C ALA A 20 -0.33 12.65 16.62
N ALA A 21 -0.60 12.03 17.78
CA ALA A 21 -0.30 12.60 19.10
C ALA A 21 1.18 12.52 19.47
N HIS A 22 1.88 11.45 19.08
CA HIS A 22 3.26 11.17 19.44
C HIS A 22 4.28 11.43 18.32
N GLY A 23 3.81 11.61 17.08
CA GLY A 23 4.64 11.87 15.92
C GLY A 23 4.63 13.30 15.43
N LEU A 24 5.21 13.51 14.26
CA LEU A 24 5.17 14.79 13.55
C LEU A 24 3.99 14.82 12.57
N ARG A 25 3.01 15.68 12.82
CA ARG A 25 1.89 15.90 11.91
C ARG A 25 2.17 17.07 10.97
N LEU A 26 2.13 16.81 9.67
CA LEU A 26 2.37 17.79 8.62
C LEU A 26 1.04 18.21 7.98
N ASP A 27 0.39 19.24 8.51
CA ASP A 27 -0.96 19.68 8.10
C ASP A 27 -1.02 20.27 6.68
N ARG A 28 0.12 20.64 6.11
CA ARG A 28 0.23 21.22 4.76
C ARG A 28 1.19 20.42 3.88
N PHE A 29 1.13 19.11 3.99
CA PHE A 29 1.90 18.20 3.14
C PHE A 29 0.99 17.64 2.03
N TYR A 30 1.34 17.92 0.78
CA TYR A 30 0.50 17.62 -0.37
C TYR A 30 1.05 16.46 -1.19
N ALA A 31 0.15 15.63 -1.75
CA ALA A 31 0.53 14.58 -2.68
C ALA A 31 1.17 15.18 -3.94
N GLY A 32 2.16 14.51 -4.49
CA GLY A 32 2.87 14.95 -5.69
C GLY A 32 2.07 14.86 -6.99
N GLY A 33 0.83 14.37 -6.92
CA GLY A 33 -0.11 14.30 -8.03
C GLY A 33 -1.51 13.96 -7.52
N PRO A 34 -2.59 14.26 -8.29
CA PRO A 34 -3.97 14.14 -7.81
C PRO A 34 -4.51 12.71 -7.83
N VAL A 35 -3.79 11.75 -8.42
CA VAL A 35 -4.20 10.34 -8.58
C VAL A 35 -3.06 9.36 -8.27
N CYS A 36 -3.38 8.06 -8.28
CA CYS A 36 -2.53 6.97 -7.80
C CYS A 36 -1.10 6.94 -8.34
N SER A 37 -0.92 6.62 -9.63
CA SER A 37 0.40 6.38 -10.21
C SER A 37 1.30 7.61 -10.21
N PRO A 38 0.83 8.83 -10.53
CA PRO A 38 1.63 10.05 -10.44
C PRO A 38 2.23 10.28 -9.05
N THR A 39 1.40 10.21 -8.00
CA THR A 39 1.89 10.44 -6.64
C THR A 39 2.84 9.33 -6.18
N ARG A 40 2.60 8.05 -6.58
CA ARG A 40 3.50 6.92 -6.28
C ARG A 40 4.86 7.10 -6.93
N ALA A 41 4.88 7.54 -8.20
CA ALA A 41 6.12 7.85 -8.90
C ALA A 41 6.91 8.96 -8.19
N THR A 42 6.24 10.04 -7.76
CA THR A 42 6.86 11.13 -7.00
C THR A 42 7.44 10.63 -5.67
N VAL A 43 6.70 9.82 -4.92
CA VAL A 43 7.18 9.26 -3.64
C VAL A 43 8.43 8.41 -3.82
N LEU A 44 8.46 7.55 -4.85
CA LEU A 44 9.60 6.66 -5.07
C LEU A 44 10.84 7.37 -5.63
N THR A 45 10.66 8.41 -6.43
CA THR A 45 11.76 9.03 -7.18
C THR A 45 12.22 10.38 -6.62
N GLY A 46 11.43 11.02 -5.76
CA GLY A 46 11.65 12.40 -5.34
C GLY A 46 11.49 13.43 -6.48
N ARG A 47 10.97 13.02 -7.63
CA ARG A 47 10.79 13.86 -8.82
C ARG A 47 9.31 14.13 -9.05
N THR A 48 8.98 15.26 -9.64
CA THR A 48 7.58 15.53 -10.01
C THR A 48 7.09 14.51 -11.05
N HIS A 49 5.81 14.23 -11.03
CA HIS A 49 5.21 13.21 -11.90
C HIS A 49 5.34 13.56 -13.40
N GLU A 50 5.39 14.85 -13.75
CA GLU A 50 5.66 15.30 -15.13
C GLU A 50 7.06 14.88 -15.58
N ARG A 51 8.07 15.01 -14.71
CA ARG A 51 9.44 14.59 -15.03
C ARG A 51 9.58 13.09 -15.17
N THR A 52 8.86 12.31 -14.37
CA THR A 52 8.85 10.85 -14.50
C THR A 52 8.03 10.34 -15.69
N GLY A 53 7.20 11.21 -16.29
CA GLY A 53 6.27 10.86 -17.38
C GLY A 53 5.05 10.07 -16.93
N VAL A 54 4.81 9.94 -15.62
CA VAL A 54 3.65 9.25 -15.06
C VAL A 54 2.51 10.25 -14.89
N MET A 55 1.80 10.54 -15.99
CA MET A 55 0.84 11.65 -16.07
C MET A 55 -0.56 11.31 -15.56
N SER A 56 -0.91 10.03 -15.45
CA SER A 56 -2.24 9.59 -15.03
C SER A 56 -2.19 8.22 -14.34
N HIS A 57 -3.33 7.80 -13.75
CA HIS A 57 -3.44 6.48 -13.14
C HIS A 57 -3.16 5.37 -14.18
N GLY A 58 -2.45 4.32 -13.77
CA GLY A 58 -2.07 3.20 -14.62
C GLY A 58 -0.97 3.51 -15.63
N TYR A 59 -0.35 4.69 -15.60
CA TYR A 59 0.87 4.95 -16.38
C TYR A 59 2.05 4.21 -15.74
N PRO A 60 2.91 3.57 -16.56
CA PRO A 60 4.08 2.88 -16.04
C PRO A 60 5.19 3.84 -15.62
N LEU A 61 5.89 3.51 -14.55
CA LEU A 61 7.16 4.17 -14.23
C LEU A 61 8.23 3.70 -15.21
N ARG A 62 9.06 4.63 -15.70
CA ARG A 62 10.16 4.32 -16.62
C ARG A 62 11.27 3.57 -15.90
N LEU A 63 11.83 2.54 -16.53
CA LEU A 63 12.88 1.72 -15.92
C LEU A 63 14.18 2.47 -15.61
N GLN A 64 14.44 3.60 -16.29
CA GLN A 64 15.59 4.45 -16.02
C GLN A 64 15.45 5.36 -14.78
N GLU A 65 14.25 5.42 -14.20
CA GLU A 65 14.05 6.23 -12.99
C GLU A 65 14.74 5.58 -11.79
N LYS A 66 15.56 6.34 -11.08
CA LYS A 66 16.17 5.91 -9.83
C LYS A 66 15.19 6.11 -8.68
N THR A 67 15.01 5.09 -7.87
CA THR A 67 14.09 5.12 -6.73
C THR A 67 14.84 5.15 -5.40
N VAL A 68 14.15 5.61 -4.36
CA VAL A 68 14.66 5.57 -2.97
C VAL A 68 14.97 4.13 -2.54
N ALA A 69 14.18 3.15 -2.97
CA ALA A 69 14.42 1.74 -2.65
C ALA A 69 15.74 1.23 -3.27
N GLN A 70 16.04 1.60 -4.52
CA GLN A 70 17.33 1.28 -5.14
C GLN A 70 18.48 1.94 -4.40
N ALA A 71 18.36 3.23 -4.06
CA ALA A 71 19.41 3.96 -3.36
C ALA A 71 19.70 3.36 -1.97
N LEU A 72 18.67 2.97 -1.24
CA LEU A 72 18.80 2.34 0.07
C LEU A 72 19.36 0.91 -0.04
N ALA A 73 18.95 0.15 -1.04
CA ALA A 73 19.50 -1.19 -1.29
C ALA A 73 21.03 -1.15 -1.57
N GLU A 74 21.50 -0.11 -2.29
CA GLU A 74 22.93 0.09 -2.57
C GLU A 74 23.78 0.33 -1.31
N VAL A 75 23.17 0.81 -0.23
CA VAL A 75 23.84 1.03 1.06
C VAL A 75 23.46 -0.02 2.11
N GLY A 76 22.94 -1.17 1.68
CA GLY A 76 22.76 -2.36 2.51
C GLY A 76 21.40 -2.52 3.18
N TYR A 77 20.41 -1.69 2.86
CA TYR A 77 19.04 -1.90 3.35
C TYR A 77 18.38 -3.12 2.69
N VAL A 78 17.69 -3.90 3.47
CA VAL A 78 16.73 -4.89 2.97
C VAL A 78 15.42 -4.17 2.65
N THR A 79 15.02 -4.23 1.39
CA THR A 79 13.90 -3.44 0.87
C THR A 79 12.68 -4.31 0.58
N SER A 80 11.49 -3.83 0.92
CA SER A 80 10.25 -4.58 0.67
C SER A 80 9.05 -3.69 0.33
N HIS A 81 8.10 -4.26 -0.44
CA HIS A 81 6.86 -3.61 -0.84
C HIS A 81 5.65 -4.54 -0.64
N PHE A 82 4.62 -4.02 0.01
CA PHE A 82 3.37 -4.74 0.25
C PHE A 82 2.17 -3.91 -0.22
N GLY A 83 1.25 -4.57 -0.95
CA GLY A 83 -0.01 -3.97 -1.37
C GLY A 83 -0.02 -3.41 -2.79
N LYS A 84 -0.66 -2.26 -2.99
CA LYS A 84 -0.90 -1.67 -4.31
C LYS A 84 0.36 -1.09 -4.94
N TRP A 85 0.74 -1.60 -6.11
CA TRP A 85 1.88 -1.08 -6.88
C TRP A 85 1.52 0.05 -7.84
N HIS A 86 0.68 -0.23 -8.81
CA HIS A 86 0.13 0.69 -9.83
C HIS A 86 1.14 1.52 -10.62
N LEU A 87 2.32 0.97 -10.87
CA LEU A 87 3.40 1.58 -11.66
C LEU A 87 3.87 0.67 -12.82
N ASN A 88 3.15 -0.42 -13.10
CA ASN A 88 3.47 -1.41 -14.13
C ASN A 88 2.72 -1.22 -15.45
N GLY A 89 1.90 -0.18 -15.60
CA GLY A 89 1.18 0.10 -16.83
C GLY A 89 -0.18 -0.60 -16.96
N ILE A 90 -0.64 -1.28 -15.92
CA ILE A 90 -1.92 -2.00 -15.89
C ILE A 90 -2.93 -1.23 -15.04
N ARG A 91 -4.21 -1.24 -15.42
CA ARG A 91 -5.27 -0.45 -14.77
C ARG A 91 -6.32 -1.29 -14.03
N GLY A 92 -6.39 -2.59 -14.27
CA GLY A 92 -7.41 -3.47 -13.69
C GLY A 92 -7.35 -3.54 -12.17
N ALA A 93 -8.53 -3.62 -11.54
CA ALA A 93 -8.66 -3.87 -10.11
C ALA A 93 -8.37 -5.33 -9.77
N GLY A 94 -7.79 -5.60 -8.60
CA GLY A 94 -7.56 -6.95 -8.10
C GLY A 94 -6.62 -7.81 -8.95
N ILE A 95 -5.95 -7.25 -9.94
CA ILE A 95 -5.01 -7.98 -10.78
C ILE A 95 -3.68 -8.12 -10.03
N PRO A 96 -3.20 -9.34 -9.76
CA PRO A 96 -1.89 -9.54 -9.14
C PRO A 96 -0.77 -9.03 -10.07
N ILE A 97 0.39 -8.71 -9.50
CA ILE A 97 1.59 -8.47 -10.31
C ILE A 97 1.99 -9.78 -10.98
N LEU A 98 2.15 -9.74 -12.30
CA LEU A 98 2.52 -10.91 -13.08
C LEU A 98 4.04 -11.10 -13.09
N PRO A 99 4.54 -12.35 -13.11
CA PRO A 99 5.98 -12.61 -13.26
C PRO A 99 6.57 -12.06 -14.58
N SER A 100 5.74 -11.89 -15.61
CA SER A 100 6.12 -11.30 -16.89
C SER A 100 6.12 -9.78 -16.93
N ASP A 101 5.61 -9.10 -15.87
CA ASP A 101 5.64 -7.63 -15.82
C ASP A 101 7.08 -7.14 -15.71
N GLU A 102 7.57 -6.39 -16.68
CA GLU A 102 8.90 -5.81 -16.65
C GLU A 102 9.07 -4.75 -15.53
N ARG A 103 7.96 -4.15 -15.11
CA ARG A 103 7.93 -3.05 -14.14
C ARG A 103 7.35 -3.49 -12.80
N ARG A 104 7.80 -4.66 -12.34
CA ARG A 104 7.51 -5.16 -11.00
C ARG A 104 8.25 -4.35 -9.94
N PRO A 105 7.85 -4.45 -8.66
CA PRO A 105 8.56 -3.76 -7.58
C PRO A 105 10.07 -4.06 -7.53
N ASP A 106 10.50 -5.27 -7.86
CA ASP A 106 11.92 -5.63 -7.89
C ASP A 106 12.74 -4.91 -8.96
N ALA A 107 12.13 -4.53 -10.09
CA ALA A 107 12.79 -3.68 -11.10
C ALA A 107 13.12 -2.27 -10.56
N PHE A 108 12.49 -1.88 -9.46
CA PHE A 108 12.65 -0.58 -8.82
C PHE A 108 13.27 -0.66 -7.42
N GLY A 109 13.99 -1.76 -7.13
CA GLY A 109 14.83 -1.89 -5.95
C GLY A 109 14.16 -2.53 -4.73
N PHE A 110 12.95 -3.08 -4.84
CA PHE A 110 12.34 -3.84 -3.76
C PHE A 110 12.75 -5.31 -3.80
N GLY A 111 13.66 -5.69 -2.92
CA GLY A 111 14.21 -7.06 -2.84
C GLY A 111 13.18 -8.11 -2.46
N HIS A 112 12.12 -7.73 -1.76
CA HIS A 112 10.96 -8.56 -1.44
C HIS A 112 9.66 -7.82 -1.77
N TRP A 113 8.62 -8.53 -2.24
CA TRP A 113 7.31 -7.92 -2.42
C TRP A 113 6.18 -8.95 -2.45
N LEU A 114 5.02 -8.51 -1.97
CA LEU A 114 3.71 -9.15 -2.12
C LEU A 114 2.72 -8.08 -2.55
N SER A 115 2.32 -8.08 -3.82
CA SER A 115 1.69 -6.89 -4.40
C SER A 115 0.62 -7.20 -5.42
N VAL A 116 -0.27 -6.23 -5.60
CA VAL A 116 -1.27 -6.19 -6.66
C VAL A 116 -1.03 -4.96 -7.53
N THR A 117 -1.54 -5.01 -8.75
CA THR A 117 -1.39 -3.91 -9.72
C THR A 117 -2.10 -2.66 -9.24
N ASN A 118 -3.38 -2.74 -8.92
CA ASN A 118 -4.24 -1.61 -8.57
C ASN A 118 -4.92 -1.85 -7.22
N PHE A 119 -6.06 -1.22 -6.96
CA PHE A 119 -6.77 -1.41 -5.70
C PHE A 119 -7.29 -2.86 -5.56
N PHE A 120 -7.47 -3.27 -4.33
CA PHE A 120 -7.89 -4.59 -3.93
C PHE A 120 -8.61 -4.50 -2.58
N ASP A 121 -9.56 -5.39 -2.37
CA ASP A 121 -10.40 -5.43 -1.18
C ASP A 121 -10.23 -6.73 -0.42
N MET A 122 -11.37 -7.29 0.00
CA MET A 122 -11.45 -8.55 0.72
C MET A 122 -10.87 -9.71 -0.08
N HIS A 123 -10.14 -10.58 0.61
CA HIS A 123 -9.58 -11.82 0.07
C HIS A 123 -8.70 -11.63 -1.17
N PRO A 124 -7.69 -10.76 -1.13
CA PRO A 124 -6.93 -10.41 -2.31
C PRO A 124 -6.17 -11.58 -2.94
N LEU A 125 -6.08 -11.55 -4.28
CA LEU A 125 -5.18 -12.38 -5.06
C LEU A 125 -3.91 -11.58 -5.34
N MET A 126 -2.77 -12.03 -4.85
CA MET A 126 -1.54 -11.26 -4.86
C MET A 126 -0.41 -11.96 -5.61
N GLY A 127 0.41 -11.19 -6.32
CA GLY A 127 1.68 -11.65 -6.86
C GLY A 127 2.78 -11.53 -5.81
N ARG A 128 3.74 -12.47 -5.82
CA ARG A 128 4.92 -12.47 -4.95
C ARG A 128 6.18 -12.69 -5.77
N ARG A 129 7.26 -12.05 -5.36
CA ARG A 129 8.58 -12.29 -5.95
C ARG A 129 8.98 -13.76 -5.88
N GLY A 130 9.51 -14.28 -6.98
CA GLY A 130 10.02 -15.66 -7.06
C GLY A 130 8.96 -16.73 -7.32
N LYS A 131 7.68 -16.39 -7.41
CA LYS A 131 6.64 -17.35 -7.80
C LYS A 131 6.68 -17.59 -9.31
N PRO A 132 6.46 -18.83 -9.76
CA PRO A 132 6.30 -19.18 -11.17
C PRO A 132 5.13 -18.43 -11.83
N ALA A 133 5.14 -18.36 -13.15
CA ALA A 133 4.05 -17.79 -13.92
C ALA A 133 2.75 -18.57 -13.67
N GLY A 134 1.67 -17.82 -13.34
CA GLY A 134 0.36 -18.38 -13.03
C GLY A 134 0.17 -18.80 -11.58
N GLU A 135 1.19 -18.73 -10.74
CA GLU A 135 1.06 -18.95 -9.30
C GLU A 135 0.88 -17.64 -8.56
N PHE A 136 -0.26 -17.49 -7.90
CA PHE A 136 -0.61 -16.33 -7.09
C PHE A 136 -1.01 -16.75 -5.69
N GLU A 137 -0.86 -15.84 -4.73
CA GLU A 137 -1.28 -16.08 -3.36
C GLU A 137 -2.70 -15.55 -3.13
N LYS A 138 -3.63 -16.48 -2.89
CA LYS A 138 -4.97 -16.13 -2.47
C LYS A 138 -5.00 -15.95 -0.96
N LYS A 139 -5.16 -14.71 -0.54
CA LYS A 139 -5.26 -14.35 0.88
C LYS A 139 -6.72 -14.34 1.34
N ARG A 140 -6.93 -14.35 2.65
CA ARG A 140 -8.26 -14.27 3.27
C ARG A 140 -8.27 -13.14 4.29
N GLY A 141 -9.38 -12.44 4.38
CA GLY A 141 -9.57 -11.34 5.32
C GLY A 141 -9.57 -9.98 4.64
N ASP A 142 -9.49 -8.95 5.43
CA ASP A 142 -9.37 -7.56 4.98
C ASP A 142 -7.98 -7.32 4.36
N SER A 143 -7.93 -6.54 3.30
CA SER A 143 -6.69 -6.31 2.55
C SER A 143 -5.65 -5.54 3.35
N SER A 144 -6.08 -4.62 4.22
CA SER A 144 -5.17 -3.83 5.06
C SER A 144 -4.49 -4.71 6.10
N GLU A 145 -5.26 -5.58 6.78
CA GLU A 145 -4.73 -6.56 7.73
C GLU A 145 -3.75 -7.52 7.05
N VAL A 146 -4.13 -8.06 5.88
CA VAL A 146 -3.28 -8.97 5.11
C VAL A 146 -1.92 -8.35 4.79
N VAL A 147 -1.87 -7.12 4.29
CA VAL A 147 -0.58 -6.53 3.88
C VAL A 147 0.29 -6.14 5.07
N VAL A 148 -0.30 -5.76 6.20
CA VAL A 148 0.45 -5.45 7.42
C VAL A 148 0.98 -6.72 8.08
N GLU A 149 0.17 -7.76 8.21
CA GLU A 149 0.62 -9.07 8.74
C GLU A 149 1.80 -9.64 7.93
N GLU A 150 1.70 -9.59 6.60
CA GLU A 150 2.79 -10.04 5.72
C GLU A 150 4.06 -9.19 5.87
N ALA A 151 3.90 -7.87 6.02
CA ALA A 151 5.03 -6.98 6.25
C ALA A 151 5.69 -7.26 7.60
N LEU A 152 4.91 -7.41 8.66
CA LEU A 152 5.42 -7.73 10.01
C LEU A 152 6.11 -9.10 10.05
N HIS A 153 5.52 -10.11 9.39
CA HIS A 153 6.14 -11.43 9.28
C HIS A 153 7.50 -11.35 8.57
N PHE A 154 7.56 -10.65 7.44
CA PHE A 154 8.81 -10.42 6.73
C PHE A 154 9.85 -9.69 7.58
N LEU A 155 9.47 -8.59 8.24
CA LEU A 155 10.36 -7.81 9.09
C LEU A 155 10.91 -8.66 10.24
N LYS A 156 10.05 -9.44 10.90
CA LYS A 156 10.47 -10.35 11.94
C LYS A 156 11.49 -11.38 11.43
N GLU A 157 11.25 -11.99 10.28
CA GLU A 157 12.21 -12.93 9.68
C GLU A 157 13.58 -12.27 9.40
N GLN A 158 13.60 -10.99 8.99
CA GLN A 158 14.86 -10.29 8.74
C GLN A 158 15.61 -10.01 10.05
N ILE A 159 14.92 -9.55 11.09
CA ILE A 159 15.49 -9.30 12.42
C ILE A 159 15.99 -10.59 13.05
N ASP A 160 15.25 -11.69 12.95
CA ASP A 160 15.66 -13.00 13.47
C ASP A 160 16.95 -13.53 12.79
N LYS A 161 17.14 -13.20 11.50
CA LYS A 161 18.37 -13.54 10.73
C LYS A 161 19.54 -12.62 11.07
N ASN A 162 19.30 -11.35 11.26
CA ASN A 162 20.30 -10.34 11.57
C ASN A 162 19.66 -9.22 12.39
N PRO A 163 19.88 -9.15 13.72
CA PRO A 163 19.31 -8.13 14.58
C PRO A 163 19.69 -6.68 14.22
N ASP A 164 20.81 -6.50 13.54
CA ASP A 164 21.32 -5.18 13.12
C ASP A 164 20.88 -4.80 11.70
N VAL A 165 19.98 -5.57 11.09
CA VAL A 165 19.55 -5.32 9.72
C VAL A 165 18.80 -3.99 9.59
N LEU A 166 19.20 -3.20 8.61
CA LEU A 166 18.45 -2.01 8.22
C LEU A 166 17.40 -2.39 7.18
N THR A 167 16.14 -2.00 7.41
CA THR A 167 15.02 -2.32 6.53
C THR A 167 14.36 -1.06 6.00
N PHE A 168 13.90 -1.11 4.76
CA PHE A 168 13.03 -0.11 4.15
C PHE A 168 11.80 -0.81 3.60
N THR A 169 10.68 -0.64 4.27
CA THR A 169 9.41 -1.30 3.93
C THR A 169 8.37 -0.27 3.53
N VAL A 170 7.76 -0.48 2.37
CA VAL A 170 6.66 0.32 1.87
C VAL A 170 5.38 -0.50 1.93
N ILE A 171 4.38 -0.01 2.66
CA ILE A 171 3.04 -0.60 2.73
C ILE A 171 2.08 0.38 2.06
N TRP A 172 1.49 -0.02 0.94
CA TRP A 172 0.50 0.77 0.21
C TRP A 172 -0.85 0.07 0.22
N PHE A 173 -1.75 0.59 1.03
CA PHE A 173 -3.09 0.04 1.18
C PHE A 173 -3.93 0.14 -0.10
N GLY A 174 -4.90 -0.78 -0.25
CA GLY A 174 -6.01 -0.64 -1.19
C GLY A 174 -7.05 0.35 -0.69
N THR A 175 -7.34 0.29 0.60
CA THR A 175 -8.22 1.19 1.35
C THR A 175 -7.76 2.65 1.31
N PRO A 176 -8.66 3.62 1.17
CA PRO A 176 -10.12 3.53 1.09
C PRO A 176 -10.68 3.66 -0.36
N HIS A 177 -10.13 2.97 -1.33
CA HIS A 177 -10.52 3.06 -2.73
C HIS A 177 -11.83 2.29 -3.01
N SER A 178 -12.75 2.89 -3.75
CA SER A 178 -13.95 2.20 -4.23
C SER A 178 -13.64 1.14 -5.32
N PRO A 179 -14.46 0.08 -5.46
CA PRO A 179 -15.65 -0.28 -4.69
C PRO A 179 -15.29 -0.67 -3.25
N TRP A 180 -16.14 -0.29 -2.30
CA TRP A 180 -15.85 -0.53 -0.88
C TRP A 180 -16.36 -1.89 -0.43
N ALA A 181 -15.50 -2.65 0.24
CA ALA A 181 -15.87 -3.91 0.86
C ALA A 181 -15.13 -4.04 2.22
N SER A 182 -15.84 -4.44 3.24
CA SER A 182 -15.32 -4.63 4.59
C SER A 182 -15.91 -5.86 5.23
N LEU A 183 -15.33 -6.32 6.30
CA LEU A 183 -15.92 -7.32 7.17
C LEU A 183 -17.26 -6.78 7.71
N GLU A 184 -18.21 -7.68 7.86
CA GLU A 184 -19.55 -7.32 8.36
C GLU A 184 -19.48 -6.71 9.77
N ALA A 185 -18.65 -7.26 10.63
CA ALA A 185 -18.42 -6.75 11.98
C ALA A 185 -17.90 -5.30 12.01
N ASP A 186 -17.14 -4.88 11.01
CA ASP A 186 -16.61 -3.52 10.91
C ASP A 186 -17.68 -2.57 10.35
N SER A 187 -18.40 -2.98 9.30
CA SER A 187 -19.48 -2.15 8.71
C SER A 187 -20.67 -1.96 9.62
N GLN A 188 -21.05 -2.96 10.43
CA GLN A 188 -22.16 -2.89 11.37
C GLN A 188 -21.95 -1.88 12.52
N GLN A 189 -20.77 -1.36 12.71
CA GLN A 189 -20.51 -0.29 13.66
C GLN A 189 -21.19 1.04 13.26
N PHE A 190 -21.68 1.15 12.02
CA PHE A 190 -22.24 2.38 11.44
C PHE A 190 -23.68 2.19 10.94
N PRO A 191 -24.62 1.69 11.77
CA PRO A 191 -25.99 1.33 11.31
C PRO A 191 -26.81 2.53 10.84
N GLN A 192 -26.40 3.76 11.20
CA GLN A 192 -27.06 5.02 10.81
C GLN A 192 -26.68 5.46 9.40
N LEU A 193 -25.70 4.84 8.75
CA LEU A 193 -25.23 5.23 7.44
C LEU A 193 -25.81 4.37 6.32
N SER A 194 -25.70 4.82 5.08
CA SER A 194 -26.04 4.01 3.91
C SER A 194 -25.12 2.79 3.80
N PHE A 195 -25.59 1.74 3.15
CA PHE A 195 -24.83 0.50 2.96
C PHE A 195 -23.41 0.72 2.41
N GLN A 196 -23.24 1.61 1.42
CA GLN A 196 -21.92 1.92 0.87
C GLN A 196 -21.04 2.69 1.86
N ALA A 197 -21.60 3.63 2.60
CA ALA A 197 -20.86 4.38 3.62
C ALA A 197 -20.45 3.48 4.80
N GLN A 198 -21.29 2.52 5.20
CA GLN A 198 -20.94 1.51 6.20
C GLN A 198 -19.70 0.71 5.78
N ARG A 199 -19.66 0.25 4.52
CA ARG A 199 -18.52 -0.50 3.98
C ARG A 199 -17.25 0.35 3.91
N HIS A 200 -17.38 1.59 3.44
CA HIS A 200 -16.26 2.53 3.39
C HIS A 200 -15.68 2.81 4.78
N TYR A 201 -16.51 3.03 5.79
CA TYR A 201 -16.02 3.23 7.14
C TYR A 201 -15.52 1.94 7.78
N GLY A 202 -16.11 0.80 7.45
CA GLY A 202 -15.60 -0.51 7.88
C GLY A 202 -14.18 -0.80 7.40
N GLU A 203 -13.86 -0.47 6.14
CA GLU A 203 -12.48 -0.55 5.62
C GLU A 203 -11.50 0.33 6.41
N LEU A 204 -11.91 1.56 6.74
CA LEU A 204 -11.06 2.48 7.50
C LEU A 204 -10.83 2.01 8.95
N VAL A 205 -11.83 1.35 9.56
CA VAL A 205 -11.66 0.69 10.87
C VAL A 205 -10.64 -0.44 10.78
N ALA A 206 -10.74 -1.31 9.76
CA ALA A 206 -9.80 -2.41 9.56
C ALA A 206 -8.39 -1.90 9.28
N MET A 207 -8.25 -0.86 8.47
CA MET A 207 -6.96 -0.23 8.19
C MET A 207 -6.33 0.36 9.46
N ASP A 208 -7.09 1.12 10.24
CA ASP A 208 -6.59 1.69 11.51
C ASP A 208 -6.18 0.59 12.50
N ARG A 209 -6.99 -0.47 12.61
CA ARG A 209 -6.68 -1.61 13.48
C ARG A 209 -5.40 -2.34 13.07
N SER A 210 -5.03 -2.32 11.80
CA SER A 210 -3.84 -2.99 11.30
C SER A 210 -2.53 -2.19 11.51
N ILE A 211 -2.62 -0.90 11.81
CA ILE A 211 -1.49 -0.01 12.07
C ILE A 211 -1.10 -0.05 13.55
#